data_4cb76efa6dd48103e16bb7c534488a4e
#
_entry.id   4cb76efa6dd48103e16bb7c534488a4e
#
_cell.length_a   1.000
_cell.length_b   1.000
_cell.length_c   1.000
_cell.angle_alpha   90.00
_cell.angle_beta   90.00
_cell.angle_gamma   90.00
#
_symmetry.space_group_name_H-M   'P 1'
#
loop_
_entity.id
_entity.type
_entity.pdbx_description
1 polymer ?
#
loop_
_entity_poly.entity_id
_entity_poly.type
_entity_poly.pdbx_seq_one_letter_code
_entity_poly.pdbx_strand_id
1 'polypeptide(L)'
;MSNYNRITFKERVRIEAGIYAKKSFSQIAEELGRSTSSITREVKQNRIMIKSPYACGTDCVYPPNCRKTGLCGEEYCTKRCWTCREHDCTQYCDRCVTHTCKKTEKAPFVCDSCSEKKKKACKYNKYYYIAEKAEAKAKKIRSESREGVRLKPEELRTLDEILSPLIRQGQPLSHICSTHSKEIKVCERSIYNYIEAGKLSISNLDLRRKVKYRKRRKKQEAIKCNKFHYRQGRTYEDFQKYMEEHPDTPIIEMDTVRGLRSREQVLLTIMFNSNSVMLMILMEDESMEPVIEIFDKLTRTLGIRRFRKLFPVILTDNGRCFKNALALEYTPKGSQRTKLFYCDPQASWQKPHIEKNHEFIRYVLPKKTSFKNLTQNDCNILANHINSLCRDKLNNKCPFKAMTFMCDEEILNHINMYYIEPDQVQLNQKLLK
;
A
#
# COMPACT_ATOMS: atom_id res chain seq x y z
N MET A 1 16.37 -20.49 -18.27
CA MET A 1 15.99 -19.13 -18.73
C MET A 1 17.16 -18.21 -18.49
N SER A 2 17.74 -17.62 -19.53
CA SER A 2 18.91 -16.74 -19.40
C SER A 2 18.52 -15.50 -18.60
N ASN A 3 19.20 -15.28 -17.48
CA ASN A 3 19.08 -14.06 -16.66
C ASN A 3 19.60 -12.87 -17.48
N TYR A 4 18.74 -12.23 -18.26
CA TYR A 4 19.07 -11.05 -19.04
C TYR A 4 19.12 -9.84 -18.12
N ASN A 5 20.28 -9.60 -17.50
CA ASN A 5 20.48 -8.44 -16.63
C ASN A 5 20.44 -7.16 -17.47
N ARG A 6 19.43 -6.33 -17.26
CA ARG A 6 19.24 -5.03 -17.93
C ARG A 6 20.39 -4.07 -17.57
N ILE A 7 20.69 -3.14 -18.46
CA ILE A 7 21.66 -2.07 -18.20
C ILE A 7 21.07 -1.13 -17.13
N THR A 8 21.84 -0.94 -16.07
CA THR A 8 21.48 -0.07 -14.93
C THR A 8 21.86 1.38 -15.20
N PHE A 9 21.33 2.32 -14.42
CA PHE A 9 21.70 3.73 -14.51
C PHE A 9 23.21 3.97 -14.28
N LYS A 10 23.81 3.25 -13.32
CA LYS A 10 25.26 3.33 -13.06
C LYS A 10 26.09 2.89 -14.27
N GLU A 11 25.66 1.85 -14.96
CA GLU A 11 26.32 1.39 -16.19
C GLU A 11 26.14 2.41 -17.33
N ARG A 12 24.97 3.05 -17.47
CA ARG A 12 24.72 4.12 -18.43
C ARG A 12 25.66 5.31 -18.25
N VAL A 13 25.86 5.73 -17.00
CA VAL A 13 26.81 6.79 -16.65
C VAL A 13 28.25 6.40 -17.06
N ARG A 14 28.66 5.15 -16.84
CA ARG A 14 29.97 4.64 -17.24
C ARG A 14 30.11 4.56 -18.79
N ILE A 15 29.03 4.16 -19.49
CA ILE A 15 29.00 4.17 -20.96
C ILE A 15 29.21 5.61 -21.47
N GLU A 16 28.49 6.57 -20.94
CA GLU A 16 28.62 7.99 -21.29
C GLU A 16 30.06 8.48 -21.07
N ALA A 17 30.60 8.27 -19.87
CA ALA A 17 31.98 8.63 -19.54
C ALA A 17 33.01 7.95 -20.45
N GLY A 18 32.83 6.67 -20.76
CA GLY A 18 33.71 5.92 -21.71
C GLY A 18 33.69 6.52 -23.10
N ILE A 19 32.51 6.91 -23.62
CA ILE A 19 32.38 7.58 -24.94
C ILE A 19 33.10 8.92 -24.91
N TYR A 20 32.95 9.74 -23.85
CA TYR A 20 33.67 11.01 -23.70
C TYR A 20 35.20 10.80 -23.64
N ALA A 21 35.65 9.73 -22.99
CA ALA A 21 37.05 9.33 -22.91
C ALA A 21 37.59 8.67 -24.22
N LYS A 22 36.75 8.60 -25.27
CA LYS A 22 37.07 7.99 -26.58
C LYS A 22 37.44 6.50 -26.51
N LYS A 23 36.95 5.77 -25.48
CA LYS A 23 37.13 4.33 -25.37
C LYS A 23 36.32 3.62 -26.46
N SER A 24 36.83 2.49 -26.95
CA SER A 24 36.08 1.62 -27.86
C SER A 24 34.94 0.93 -27.10
N PHE A 25 33.88 0.52 -27.80
CA PHE A 25 32.80 -0.24 -27.19
C PHE A 25 33.24 -1.58 -26.61
N SER A 26 34.33 -2.18 -27.15
CA SER A 26 34.93 -3.39 -26.57
C SER A 26 35.50 -3.10 -25.17
N GLN A 27 36.27 -2.01 -25.03
CA GLN A 27 36.82 -1.60 -23.73
C GLN A 27 35.74 -1.26 -22.71
N ILE A 28 34.69 -0.52 -23.14
CA ILE A 28 33.55 -0.20 -22.26
C ILE A 28 32.80 -1.48 -21.84
N ALA A 29 32.64 -2.43 -22.77
CA ALA A 29 31.98 -3.69 -22.51
C ALA A 29 32.77 -4.55 -21.52
N GLU A 30 34.08 -4.63 -21.66
CA GLU A 30 34.98 -5.33 -20.74
C GLU A 30 34.91 -4.73 -19.32
N GLU A 31 35.00 -3.41 -19.19
CA GLU A 31 34.90 -2.71 -17.90
C GLU A 31 33.57 -2.92 -17.20
N LEU A 32 32.49 -3.19 -17.93
CA LEU A 32 31.14 -3.42 -17.42
C LEU A 32 30.77 -4.90 -17.28
N GLY A 33 31.65 -5.82 -17.72
CA GLY A 33 31.33 -7.25 -17.78
C GLY A 33 30.14 -7.56 -18.70
N ARG A 34 29.98 -6.80 -19.80
CA ARG A 34 28.89 -6.90 -20.78
C ARG A 34 29.41 -7.26 -22.17
N SER A 35 28.51 -7.74 -23.04
CA SER A 35 28.85 -7.92 -24.45
C SER A 35 28.92 -6.59 -25.20
N THR A 36 29.85 -6.47 -26.15
CA THR A 36 29.97 -5.30 -27.03
C THR A 36 28.68 -5.01 -27.82
N SER A 37 27.92 -6.06 -28.15
CA SER A 37 26.63 -5.95 -28.84
C SER A 37 25.56 -5.28 -27.93
N SER A 38 25.61 -5.50 -26.61
CA SER A 38 24.72 -4.85 -25.65
C SER A 38 24.99 -3.35 -25.57
N ILE A 39 26.26 -2.95 -25.50
CA ILE A 39 26.67 -1.54 -25.49
C ILE A 39 26.27 -0.85 -26.81
N THR A 40 26.54 -1.51 -27.92
CA THR A 40 26.18 -1.00 -29.27
C THR A 40 24.67 -0.75 -29.37
N ARG A 41 23.86 -1.71 -28.92
CA ARG A 41 22.39 -1.60 -28.93
C ARG A 41 21.90 -0.48 -28.02
N GLU A 42 22.42 -0.40 -26.81
CA GLU A 42 22.07 0.65 -25.83
C GLU A 42 22.33 2.04 -26.41
N VAL A 43 23.52 2.29 -26.96
CA VAL A 43 23.89 3.59 -27.54
C VAL A 43 23.03 3.92 -28.76
N LYS A 44 22.87 2.98 -29.69
CA LYS A 44 22.04 3.19 -30.90
C LYS A 44 20.59 3.50 -30.59
N GLN A 45 19.98 2.78 -29.64
CA GLN A 45 18.57 2.93 -29.30
C GLN A 45 18.27 4.18 -28.46
N ASN A 46 19.24 4.63 -27.66
CA ASN A 46 19.03 5.70 -26.68
C ASN A 46 19.78 7.00 -27.02
N ARG A 47 20.49 7.05 -28.17
CA ARG A 47 21.05 8.32 -28.64
C ARG A 47 19.97 9.33 -28.97
N ILE A 48 20.24 10.59 -28.73
CA ILE A 48 19.35 11.72 -28.94
C ILE A 48 19.85 12.54 -30.11
N MET A 49 18.95 12.82 -31.05
CA MET A 49 19.25 13.70 -32.18
C MET A 49 18.98 15.17 -31.78
N ILE A 50 19.93 16.02 -32.01
CA ILE A 50 19.81 17.48 -31.91
C ILE A 50 19.96 18.06 -33.31
N LYS A 51 18.95 18.76 -33.80
CA LYS A 51 19.01 19.42 -35.11
C LYS A 51 20.15 20.44 -35.14
N SER A 52 20.87 20.50 -36.24
CA SER A 52 21.95 21.46 -36.43
C SER A 52 21.37 22.89 -36.54
N PRO A 53 21.87 23.87 -35.78
CA PRO A 53 21.42 25.26 -35.95
C PRO A 53 21.78 25.88 -37.28
N TYR A 54 22.67 25.20 -38.05
CA TYR A 54 23.08 25.64 -39.39
C TYR A 54 22.34 24.92 -40.52
N ALA A 55 21.45 23.97 -40.19
CA ALA A 55 20.55 23.42 -41.17
C ALA A 55 19.47 24.48 -41.47
N CYS A 56 19.52 25.05 -42.66
CA CYS A 56 18.51 25.98 -43.11
C CYS A 56 17.13 25.33 -43.05
N GLY A 57 16.40 25.49 -41.98
CA GLY A 57 15.01 25.06 -41.81
C GLY A 57 14.68 23.58 -42.09
N THR A 58 15.50 22.87 -42.87
CA THR A 58 15.25 21.47 -43.26
C THR A 58 16.53 20.63 -43.29
N ASP A 59 16.38 19.36 -42.94
CA ASP A 59 17.45 18.35 -43.03
C ASP A 59 17.61 17.76 -44.46
N CYS A 60 16.95 18.33 -45.46
CA CYS A 60 16.90 17.82 -46.80
C CYS A 60 18.20 18.14 -47.58
N VAL A 61 18.66 17.21 -48.40
CA VAL A 61 19.87 17.34 -49.25
C VAL A 61 19.68 18.35 -50.40
N TYR A 62 18.47 18.65 -50.79
CA TYR A 62 18.15 19.41 -52.00
C TYR A 62 18.07 20.94 -51.87
N PRO A 63 17.97 21.61 -50.72
CA PRO A 63 18.11 23.04 -50.67
C PRO A 63 19.54 23.45 -51.11
N PRO A 64 19.74 24.48 -51.87
CA PRO A 64 18.87 25.55 -52.32
C PRO A 64 18.16 25.31 -53.64
N ASN A 65 18.35 24.18 -54.30
CA ASN A 65 17.82 23.91 -55.62
C ASN A 65 16.32 23.49 -55.65
N CYS A 66 15.75 23.21 -54.47
CA CYS A 66 14.34 22.82 -54.33
C CYS A 66 13.41 24.04 -54.47
N ARG A 67 12.47 23.97 -55.40
CA ARG A 67 11.47 25.03 -55.66
C ARG A 67 10.09 24.71 -55.06
N LYS A 68 9.95 23.60 -54.31
CA LYS A 68 8.65 23.24 -53.66
C LYS A 68 8.24 24.26 -52.60
N THR A 69 6.98 24.69 -52.67
CA THR A 69 6.32 25.61 -51.74
C THR A 69 5.04 24.98 -51.21
N GLY A 70 4.45 25.47 -50.10
CA GLY A 70 3.13 25.07 -49.64
C GLY A 70 2.98 23.62 -49.16
N LEU A 71 4.07 22.96 -48.74
CA LEU A 71 4.06 21.53 -48.35
C LEU A 71 3.29 21.22 -47.06
N CYS A 72 3.12 22.19 -46.19
CA CYS A 72 2.42 22.00 -44.90
C CYS A 72 0.87 22.06 -45.03
N GLY A 73 0.33 22.36 -46.23
CA GLY A 73 -1.12 22.46 -46.45
C GLY A 73 -1.73 23.76 -45.98
N GLU A 74 -0.94 24.73 -45.55
CA GLU A 74 -1.41 26.09 -45.25
C GLU A 74 -1.84 26.79 -46.54
N GLU A 75 -3.08 27.29 -46.59
CA GLU A 75 -3.84 27.73 -47.78
C GLU A 75 -3.13 28.85 -48.61
N TYR A 76 -2.23 29.60 -48.00
CA TYR A 76 -1.51 30.71 -48.64
C TYR A 76 0.03 30.64 -48.47
N CYS A 77 0.58 29.49 -48.16
CA CYS A 77 2.03 29.35 -47.95
C CYS A 77 2.81 29.40 -49.27
N THR A 78 3.46 30.52 -49.53
CA THR A 78 4.41 30.68 -50.65
C THR A 78 5.88 30.44 -50.29
N LYS A 79 6.16 30.18 -48.99
CA LYS A 79 7.51 29.97 -48.49
C LYS A 79 8.05 28.64 -49.01
N ARG A 80 9.33 28.61 -49.38
CA ARG A 80 10.04 27.38 -49.68
C ARG A 80 10.30 26.60 -48.39
N CYS A 81 10.19 25.27 -48.40
CA CYS A 81 10.30 24.46 -47.21
C CYS A 81 11.61 24.71 -46.41
N TRP A 82 12.73 25.02 -47.06
CA TRP A 82 14.00 25.30 -46.41
C TRP A 82 14.11 26.72 -45.83
N THR A 83 13.22 27.64 -46.17
CA THR A 83 13.17 29.00 -45.61
C THR A 83 12.10 29.12 -44.50
N CYS A 84 11.19 28.15 -44.38
CA CYS A 84 10.15 28.14 -43.34
C CYS A 84 10.78 27.84 -41.99
N ARG A 85 10.50 28.68 -40.98
CA ARG A 85 10.89 28.50 -39.57
C ARG A 85 9.71 28.13 -38.66
N GLU A 86 8.50 28.21 -39.17
CA GLU A 86 7.27 27.97 -38.43
C GLU A 86 6.90 26.47 -38.40
N HIS A 87 7.09 25.79 -39.54
CA HIS A 87 6.77 24.37 -39.68
C HIS A 87 7.92 23.58 -40.26
N ASP A 88 8.08 22.33 -39.81
CA ASP A 88 9.05 21.37 -40.38
C ASP A 88 8.42 20.72 -41.63
N CYS A 89 8.46 21.49 -42.76
CA CYS A 89 7.89 21.05 -44.02
C CYS A 89 8.53 19.79 -44.61
N THR A 90 9.66 19.29 -44.07
CA THR A 90 10.28 18.03 -44.49
C THR A 90 9.42 16.83 -44.19
N GLN A 91 8.56 16.90 -43.14
CA GLN A 91 7.64 15.84 -42.77
C GLN A 91 6.55 15.57 -43.82
N TYR A 92 6.24 16.59 -44.61
CA TYR A 92 5.19 16.53 -45.64
C TYR A 92 5.75 16.40 -47.06
N CYS A 93 7.10 16.21 -47.21
CA CYS A 93 7.72 16.14 -48.50
C CYS A 93 8.10 14.69 -48.83
N ASP A 94 7.44 14.13 -49.85
CA ASP A 94 7.66 12.81 -50.43
C ASP A 94 9.08 12.60 -51.01
N ARG A 95 9.76 13.69 -51.41
CA ARG A 95 11.12 13.68 -51.98
C ARG A 95 12.20 14.15 -50.98
N CYS A 96 11.89 14.23 -49.69
CA CYS A 96 12.87 14.65 -48.70
C CYS A 96 13.92 13.56 -48.46
N VAL A 97 15.19 13.88 -48.73
CA VAL A 97 16.32 13.03 -48.39
C VAL A 97 17.14 13.70 -47.31
N THR A 98 17.22 13.08 -46.15
CA THR A 98 17.95 13.61 -45.00
C THR A 98 19.45 13.44 -45.14
N HIS A 99 20.21 14.48 -44.78
CA HIS A 99 21.66 14.44 -44.80
C HIS A 99 22.21 13.86 -43.50
N THR A 100 22.60 12.58 -43.51
CA THR A 100 23.22 11.91 -42.38
C THR A 100 24.74 11.98 -42.43
N CYS A 101 25.38 12.18 -41.26
CA CYS A 101 26.83 12.16 -41.15
C CYS A 101 27.33 10.70 -41.18
N LYS A 102 28.16 10.31 -42.19
CA LYS A 102 28.72 8.96 -42.29
C LYS A 102 29.48 8.49 -41.03
N LYS A 103 30.02 9.44 -40.22
CA LYS A 103 30.67 9.11 -38.93
C LYS A 103 29.67 8.59 -37.89
N THR A 104 28.39 8.96 -37.97
CA THR A 104 27.36 8.50 -37.03
C THR A 104 26.73 7.15 -37.46
N GLU A 105 27.14 6.60 -38.56
CA GLU A 105 26.79 5.24 -39.02
C GLU A 105 27.73 4.18 -38.47
N LYS A 106 28.93 4.61 -38.02
CA LYS A 106 29.95 3.77 -37.39
C LYS A 106 30.04 4.06 -35.88
N ALA A 107 30.58 3.10 -35.14
CA ALA A 107 30.81 3.31 -33.69
C ALA A 107 31.71 4.56 -33.46
N PRO A 108 31.42 5.37 -32.49
CA PRO A 108 30.45 5.21 -31.38
C PRO A 108 28.99 5.66 -31.68
N PHE A 109 28.62 5.90 -32.92
CA PHE A 109 27.26 6.30 -33.40
C PHE A 109 26.75 7.66 -32.85
N VAL A 110 27.59 8.37 -32.16
CA VAL A 110 27.29 9.66 -31.47
C VAL A 110 28.42 10.66 -31.75
N CYS A 111 28.11 11.93 -31.51
CA CYS A 111 29.03 13.05 -31.75
C CYS A 111 29.78 13.50 -30.50
N ASP A 112 29.64 12.80 -29.36
CA ASP A 112 30.22 13.20 -28.09
C ASP A 112 31.74 13.36 -28.14
N SER A 113 32.43 12.45 -28.78
CA SER A 113 33.89 12.42 -28.97
C SER A 113 34.36 12.96 -30.32
N CYS A 114 33.45 13.52 -31.15
CA CYS A 114 33.83 14.01 -32.50
C CYS A 114 34.65 15.28 -32.44
N SER A 115 35.84 15.26 -33.05
CA SER A 115 36.76 16.41 -33.13
C SER A 115 36.20 17.61 -33.92
N GLU A 116 35.26 17.34 -34.84
CA GLU A 116 34.62 18.37 -35.67
C GLU A 116 33.37 18.97 -35.02
N LYS A 117 32.97 18.48 -33.85
CA LYS A 117 31.78 18.94 -33.09
C LYS A 117 31.79 20.46 -32.87
N LYS A 118 32.97 21.02 -32.57
CA LYS A 118 33.14 22.46 -32.26
C LYS A 118 33.39 23.32 -33.52
N LYS A 119 33.65 22.70 -34.67
CA LYS A 119 33.89 23.47 -35.90
C LYS A 119 32.54 23.98 -36.44
N LYS A 120 32.48 25.28 -36.77
CA LYS A 120 31.32 25.90 -37.47
C LYS A 120 30.91 25.19 -38.77
N ALA A 121 31.77 24.32 -39.29
CA ALA A 121 31.59 23.59 -40.53
C ALA A 121 30.68 22.34 -40.46
N CYS A 122 30.34 21.84 -39.27
CA CYS A 122 29.49 20.65 -39.19
C CYS A 122 28.01 21.01 -39.38
N LYS A 123 27.49 20.76 -40.59
CA LYS A 123 26.12 21.06 -41.02
C LYS A 123 25.13 19.92 -40.74
N TYR A 124 25.59 18.78 -40.20
CA TYR A 124 24.79 17.58 -39.98
C TYR A 124 24.05 17.63 -38.62
N ASN A 125 22.98 16.89 -38.53
CA ASN A 125 22.33 16.60 -37.25
C ASN A 125 23.28 15.88 -36.32
N LYS A 126 23.28 16.26 -35.04
CA LYS A 126 24.20 15.71 -34.04
C LYS A 126 23.49 14.71 -33.17
N TYR A 127 24.15 13.61 -32.88
CA TYR A 127 23.67 12.58 -31.98
C TYR A 127 24.49 12.56 -30.71
N TYR A 128 23.82 12.49 -29.56
CA TYR A 128 24.45 12.45 -28.24
C TYR A 128 23.90 11.29 -27.43
N TYR A 129 24.74 10.69 -26.61
CA TYR A 129 24.32 9.73 -25.64
C TYR A 129 24.35 10.39 -24.25
N ILE A 130 23.17 10.51 -23.57
CA ILE A 130 23.00 11.11 -22.26
C ILE A 130 22.35 10.06 -21.36
N ALA A 131 23.07 9.61 -20.33
CA ALA A 131 22.67 8.53 -19.42
C ALA A 131 21.31 8.79 -18.75
N GLU A 132 21.08 10.02 -18.30
CA GLU A 132 19.78 10.41 -17.67
C GLU A 132 18.60 10.26 -18.62
N LYS A 133 18.76 10.72 -19.86
CA LYS A 133 17.69 10.63 -20.88
C LYS A 133 17.47 9.19 -21.34
N ALA A 134 18.55 8.41 -21.43
CA ALA A 134 18.47 6.97 -21.72
C ALA A 134 17.72 6.22 -20.61
N GLU A 135 18.00 6.55 -19.34
CA GLU A 135 17.27 5.97 -18.20
C GLU A 135 15.80 6.40 -18.17
N ALA A 136 15.51 7.68 -18.41
CA ALA A 136 14.14 8.19 -18.48
C ALA A 136 13.33 7.48 -19.58
N LYS A 137 13.92 7.32 -20.79
CA LYS A 137 13.33 6.57 -21.89
C LYS A 137 13.09 5.11 -21.53
N ALA A 138 14.07 4.46 -20.91
CA ALA A 138 13.94 3.07 -20.47
C ALA A 138 12.88 2.90 -19.36
N LYS A 139 12.74 3.86 -18.44
CA LYS A 139 11.67 3.88 -17.45
C LYS A 139 10.30 4.06 -18.11
N LYS A 140 10.19 4.96 -19.07
CA LYS A 140 8.95 5.21 -19.82
C LYS A 140 8.51 3.95 -20.57
N ILE A 141 9.38 3.32 -21.34
CA ILE A 141 9.08 2.06 -22.05
C ILE A 141 8.66 0.95 -21.07
N ARG A 142 9.32 0.86 -19.91
CA ARG A 142 8.93 -0.10 -18.85
C ARG A 142 7.57 0.18 -18.25
N SER A 143 7.20 1.45 -18.09
CA SER A 143 5.88 1.86 -17.61
C SER A 143 4.82 1.52 -18.66
N GLU A 144 5.01 1.98 -19.88
CA GLU A 144 4.08 1.77 -21.00
C GLU A 144 3.87 0.27 -21.31
N SER A 145 4.94 -0.54 -21.25
CA SER A 145 4.83 -2.00 -21.46
C SER A 145 4.07 -2.73 -20.34
N ARG A 146 3.82 -2.07 -19.22
CA ARG A 146 3.05 -2.59 -18.08
C ARG A 146 1.65 -1.98 -17.99
N GLU A 147 1.33 -1.02 -18.83
CA GLU A 147 -0.01 -0.47 -18.93
C GLU A 147 -0.97 -1.47 -19.57
N GLY A 148 -2.20 -1.44 -19.08
CA GLY A 148 -3.27 -2.29 -19.57
C GLY A 148 -3.49 -3.57 -18.74
N VAL A 149 -4.49 -4.32 -19.16
CA VAL A 149 -4.92 -5.58 -18.52
C VAL A 149 -4.24 -6.74 -19.23
N ARG A 150 -3.51 -7.57 -18.48
CA ARG A 150 -2.84 -8.76 -19.01
C ARG A 150 -3.76 -9.97 -19.13
N LEU A 151 -4.95 -9.89 -18.53
CA LEU A 151 -5.93 -10.93 -18.56
C LEU A 151 -6.73 -10.92 -19.86
N LYS A 152 -7.14 -12.08 -20.32
CA LYS A 152 -8.11 -12.21 -21.40
C LYS A 152 -9.48 -11.68 -20.93
N PRO A 153 -10.36 -11.25 -21.84
CA PRO A 153 -11.68 -10.74 -21.48
C PRO A 153 -12.52 -11.71 -20.61
N GLU A 154 -12.42 -13.01 -20.86
CA GLU A 154 -13.08 -14.06 -20.09
C GLU A 154 -12.53 -14.16 -18.66
N GLU A 155 -11.19 -14.16 -18.51
CA GLU A 155 -10.52 -14.18 -17.20
C GLU A 155 -10.85 -12.94 -16.38
N LEU A 156 -11.00 -11.78 -17.05
CA LEU A 156 -11.38 -10.53 -16.41
C LEU A 156 -12.83 -10.57 -15.92
N ARG A 157 -13.74 -11.16 -16.68
CA ARG A 157 -15.14 -11.37 -16.27
C ARG A 157 -15.22 -12.28 -15.04
N THR A 158 -14.55 -13.44 -15.07
CA THR A 158 -14.50 -14.36 -13.92
C THR A 158 -13.93 -13.67 -12.68
N LEU A 159 -12.90 -12.85 -12.85
CA LEU A 159 -12.31 -12.06 -11.77
C LEU A 159 -13.32 -11.05 -11.19
N ASP A 160 -14.08 -10.38 -12.04
CA ASP A 160 -15.11 -9.43 -11.62
C ASP A 160 -16.29 -10.11 -10.90
N GLU A 161 -16.71 -11.27 -11.38
CA GLU A 161 -17.77 -12.08 -10.75
C GLU A 161 -17.42 -12.52 -9.33
N ILE A 162 -16.14 -12.81 -9.05
CA ILE A 162 -15.66 -13.15 -7.70
C ILE A 162 -15.52 -11.88 -6.84
N LEU A 163 -14.81 -10.86 -7.35
CA LEU A 163 -14.42 -9.72 -6.56
C LEU A 163 -15.58 -8.78 -6.22
N SER A 164 -16.44 -8.52 -7.19
CA SER A 164 -17.43 -7.43 -7.07
C SER A 164 -18.46 -7.65 -5.96
N PRO A 165 -19.07 -8.85 -5.80
CA PRO A 165 -20.00 -9.09 -4.71
C PRO A 165 -19.31 -9.04 -3.34
N LEU A 166 -18.11 -9.63 -3.19
CA LEU A 166 -17.38 -9.69 -1.93
C LEU A 166 -16.88 -8.30 -1.46
N ILE A 167 -16.40 -7.47 -2.38
CA ILE A 167 -16.02 -6.09 -2.07
C ILE A 167 -17.25 -5.27 -1.65
N ARG A 168 -18.42 -5.46 -2.30
CA ARG A 168 -19.67 -4.79 -1.89
C ARG A 168 -20.19 -5.27 -0.53
N GLN A 169 -19.89 -6.50 -0.13
CA GLN A 169 -20.10 -6.98 1.25
C GLN A 169 -19.15 -6.31 2.26
N GLY A 170 -18.14 -5.60 1.77
CA GLY A 170 -17.15 -4.88 2.57
C GLY A 170 -15.95 -5.70 2.97
N GLN A 171 -15.69 -6.80 2.30
CA GLN A 171 -14.49 -7.60 2.52
C GLN A 171 -13.24 -6.85 2.05
N PRO A 172 -12.13 -6.90 2.80
CA PRO A 172 -10.83 -6.40 2.35
C PRO A 172 -10.30 -7.25 1.18
N LEU A 173 -9.66 -6.60 0.20
CA LEU A 173 -9.10 -7.29 -0.95
C LEU A 173 -8.07 -8.36 -0.57
N SER A 174 -7.25 -8.12 0.48
CA SER A 174 -6.31 -9.11 1.01
C SER A 174 -7.00 -10.40 1.49
N HIS A 175 -8.17 -10.28 2.13
CA HIS A 175 -8.96 -11.44 2.53
C HIS A 175 -9.43 -12.24 1.31
N ILE A 176 -10.02 -11.57 0.33
CA ILE A 176 -10.55 -12.21 -0.89
C ILE A 176 -9.42 -12.91 -1.66
N CYS A 177 -8.28 -12.24 -1.86
CA CYS A 177 -7.12 -12.84 -2.55
C CYS A 177 -6.55 -14.06 -1.81
N SER A 178 -6.60 -14.05 -0.48
CA SER A 178 -6.10 -15.17 0.33
C SER A 178 -7.03 -16.37 0.27
N THR A 179 -8.34 -16.14 0.27
CA THR A 179 -9.35 -17.21 0.26
C THR A 179 -9.56 -17.82 -1.12
N HIS A 180 -9.52 -16.99 -2.17
CA HIS A 180 -9.67 -17.38 -3.58
C HIS A 180 -8.33 -17.47 -4.34
N SER A 181 -7.25 -17.83 -3.65
CA SER A 181 -5.89 -17.86 -4.24
C SER A 181 -5.73 -18.86 -5.40
N LYS A 182 -6.63 -19.85 -5.54
CA LYS A 182 -6.63 -20.79 -6.66
C LYS A 182 -7.25 -20.19 -7.92
N GLU A 183 -8.27 -19.34 -7.77
CA GLU A 183 -9.02 -18.72 -8.86
C GLU A 183 -8.39 -17.38 -9.27
N ILE A 184 -7.96 -16.58 -8.29
CA ILE A 184 -7.35 -15.27 -8.51
C ILE A 184 -5.84 -15.44 -8.77
N LYS A 185 -5.45 -15.45 -10.04
CA LYS A 185 -4.07 -15.62 -10.49
C LYS A 185 -3.27 -14.31 -10.57
N VAL A 186 -3.86 -13.20 -10.18
CA VAL A 186 -3.23 -11.86 -10.23
C VAL A 186 -2.99 -11.33 -8.82
N CYS A 187 -1.93 -10.53 -8.65
CA CYS A 187 -1.63 -9.94 -7.34
C CYS A 187 -2.59 -8.79 -7.03
N GLU A 188 -2.79 -8.51 -5.73
CA GLU A 188 -3.62 -7.41 -5.23
C GLU A 188 -3.35 -6.07 -5.94
N ARG A 189 -2.08 -5.74 -6.18
CA ARG A 189 -1.70 -4.50 -6.86
C ARG A 189 -2.27 -4.40 -8.27
N SER A 190 -2.31 -5.51 -9.00
CA SER A 190 -2.91 -5.56 -10.34
C SER A 190 -4.41 -5.34 -10.28
N ILE A 191 -5.08 -5.91 -9.27
CA ILE A 191 -6.53 -5.73 -9.07
C ILE A 191 -6.83 -4.25 -8.78
N TYR A 192 -6.07 -3.60 -7.90
CA TYR A 192 -6.22 -2.15 -7.67
C TYR A 192 -6.04 -1.33 -8.95
N ASN A 193 -5.07 -1.70 -9.79
CA ASN A 193 -4.86 -1.02 -11.08
C ASN A 193 -6.04 -1.25 -12.04
N TYR A 194 -6.65 -2.45 -12.05
CA TYR A 194 -7.81 -2.74 -12.89
C TYR A 194 -9.06 -1.97 -12.44
N ILE A 195 -9.27 -1.86 -11.12
CA ILE A 195 -10.35 -1.03 -10.54
C ILE A 195 -10.13 0.44 -10.92
N GLU A 196 -8.90 0.94 -10.78
CA GLU A 196 -8.56 2.33 -11.12
C GLU A 196 -8.73 2.63 -12.61
N ALA A 197 -8.43 1.67 -13.47
CA ALA A 197 -8.63 1.76 -14.90
C ALA A 197 -10.10 1.53 -15.35
N GLY A 198 -11.04 1.32 -14.42
CA GLY A 198 -12.47 1.07 -14.72
C GLY A 198 -12.71 -0.22 -15.51
N LYS A 199 -11.89 -1.24 -15.30
CA LYS A 199 -11.97 -2.53 -16.01
C LYS A 199 -12.85 -3.56 -15.29
N LEU A 200 -13.24 -3.29 -14.05
CA LEU A 200 -14.14 -4.10 -13.22
C LEU A 200 -15.42 -3.32 -12.95
N SER A 201 -16.50 -4.00 -12.58
CA SER A 201 -17.80 -3.38 -12.26
C SER A 201 -17.82 -2.60 -10.95
N ILE A 202 -16.75 -2.72 -10.16
CA ILE A 202 -16.51 -1.97 -8.93
C ILE A 202 -15.60 -0.77 -9.20
N SER A 203 -15.77 0.24 -8.36
CA SER A 203 -15.02 1.50 -8.43
C SER A 203 -14.17 1.74 -7.19
N ASN A 204 -13.34 2.79 -7.23
CA ASN A 204 -12.58 3.21 -6.05
C ASN A 204 -13.46 3.62 -4.85
N LEU A 205 -14.73 3.96 -5.06
CA LEU A 205 -15.69 4.29 -4.01
C LEU A 205 -16.12 3.06 -3.20
N ASP A 206 -16.11 1.89 -3.81
CA ASP A 206 -16.42 0.62 -3.16
C ASP A 206 -15.25 0.15 -2.25
N LEU A 207 -14.05 0.72 -2.47
CA LEU A 207 -12.84 0.40 -1.72
C LEU A 207 -12.70 1.31 -0.48
N ARG A 208 -12.80 0.75 0.71
CA ARG A 208 -12.90 1.49 1.98
C ARG A 208 -11.72 2.37 2.36
N ARG A 209 -10.51 2.11 1.84
CA ARG A 209 -9.28 2.82 2.24
C ARG A 209 -8.74 3.78 1.18
N LYS A 210 -9.25 3.77 -0.03
CA LYS A 210 -8.66 4.54 -1.12
C LYS A 210 -9.00 6.02 -1.06
N VAL A 211 -10.17 6.39 -0.51
CA VAL A 211 -10.56 7.79 -0.32
C VAL A 211 -10.32 8.19 1.14
N LYS A 212 -9.16 8.78 1.43
CA LYS A 212 -8.86 9.34 2.75
C LYS A 212 -8.72 10.85 2.66
N TYR A 213 -9.58 11.58 3.38
CA TYR A 213 -9.40 13.01 3.57
C TYR A 213 -8.22 13.28 4.51
N ARG A 214 -7.32 14.20 4.12
CA ARG A 214 -6.19 14.61 4.96
C ARG A 214 -6.74 15.32 6.20
N LYS A 215 -6.57 14.73 7.38
CA LYS A 215 -6.95 15.37 8.64
C LYS A 215 -6.09 16.61 8.87
N ARG A 216 -6.70 17.77 9.19
CA ARG A 216 -5.97 18.94 9.66
C ARG A 216 -5.26 18.59 10.97
N ARG A 217 -3.95 18.80 11.03
CA ARG A 217 -3.19 18.65 12.28
C ARG A 217 -3.67 19.70 13.27
N LYS A 218 -4.32 19.29 14.36
CA LYS A 218 -4.51 20.15 15.53
C LYS A 218 -3.21 20.12 16.33
N LYS A 219 -2.69 21.28 16.74
CA LYS A 219 -1.64 21.36 17.76
C LYS A 219 -2.18 20.67 19.01
N GLN A 220 -1.54 19.61 19.46
CA GLN A 220 -1.84 18.97 20.74
C GLN A 220 -1.07 19.73 21.82
N GLU A 221 -1.79 20.31 22.78
CA GLU A 221 -1.20 20.76 24.01
C GLU A 221 -0.80 19.54 24.84
N ALA A 222 0.42 19.57 25.37
CA ALA A 222 0.90 18.50 26.25
C ALA A 222 0.05 18.49 27.54
N ILE A 223 -0.74 17.43 27.72
CA ILE A 223 -1.51 17.25 28.93
C ILE A 223 -0.55 16.82 30.05
N LYS A 224 -0.47 17.63 31.10
CA LYS A 224 0.28 17.25 32.32
C LYS A 224 -0.32 15.97 32.89
N CYS A 225 0.48 14.92 33.01
CA CYS A 225 0.08 13.69 33.69
C CYS A 225 -0.17 13.96 35.16
N ASN A 226 -1.43 13.97 35.59
CA ASN A 226 -1.75 13.91 37.01
C ASN A 226 -1.33 12.53 37.54
N LYS A 227 -0.62 12.54 38.68
CA LYS A 227 -0.23 11.30 39.40
C LYS A 227 -1.47 10.66 40.02
N PHE A 228 -2.23 9.87 39.25
CA PHE A 228 -3.36 9.14 39.79
C PHE A 228 -2.89 7.91 40.57
N HIS A 229 -3.39 7.72 41.76
CA HIS A 229 -3.01 6.63 42.67
C HIS A 229 -3.18 5.23 42.05
N TYR A 230 -4.20 5.01 41.20
CA TYR A 230 -4.46 3.71 40.55
C TYR A 230 -3.39 3.31 39.52
N ARG A 231 -2.59 4.28 39.04
CA ARG A 231 -1.51 4.05 38.07
C ARG A 231 -0.17 3.69 38.72
N GLN A 232 -0.04 3.78 40.04
CA GLN A 232 1.20 3.51 40.73
C GLN A 232 1.65 2.05 40.52
N GLY A 233 2.84 1.83 39.96
CA GLY A 233 3.35 0.52 39.55
C GLY A 233 2.63 -0.11 38.35
N ARG A 234 1.87 0.70 37.59
CA ARG A 234 1.08 0.26 36.43
C ARG A 234 1.18 1.22 35.24
N THR A 235 2.23 2.03 35.18
CA THR A 235 2.48 2.94 34.05
C THR A 235 2.91 2.18 32.80
N TYR A 236 2.95 2.84 31.66
CA TYR A 236 3.48 2.23 30.45
C TYR A 236 4.97 1.88 30.58
N GLU A 237 5.72 2.67 31.34
CA GLU A 237 7.12 2.37 31.67
C GLU A 237 7.23 1.09 32.52
N ASP A 238 6.34 0.91 33.53
CA ASP A 238 6.28 -0.34 34.31
C ASP A 238 5.88 -1.52 33.44
N PHE A 239 4.99 -1.32 32.45
CA PHE A 239 4.68 -2.34 31.44
C PHE A 239 5.89 -2.75 30.61
N GLN A 240 6.68 -1.78 30.14
CA GLN A 240 7.88 -2.07 29.35
C GLN A 240 8.90 -2.90 30.18
N LYS A 241 9.18 -2.48 31.41
CA LYS A 241 10.05 -3.24 32.33
C LYS A 241 9.53 -4.65 32.56
N TYR A 242 8.22 -4.79 32.78
CA TYR A 242 7.61 -6.12 32.97
C TYR A 242 7.77 -6.99 31.73
N MET A 243 7.61 -6.45 30.54
CA MET A 243 7.76 -7.20 29.28
C MET A 243 9.23 -7.52 28.95
N GLU A 244 10.21 -6.73 29.42
CA GLU A 244 11.63 -7.06 29.32
C GLU A 244 11.97 -8.28 30.18
N GLU A 245 11.37 -8.40 31.38
CA GLU A 245 11.53 -9.56 32.27
C GLU A 245 10.74 -10.80 31.80
N HIS A 246 9.64 -10.58 31.05
CA HIS A 246 8.69 -11.62 30.63
C HIS A 246 8.34 -11.50 29.14
N PRO A 247 9.31 -11.66 28.20
CA PRO A 247 9.14 -11.35 26.77
C PRO A 247 8.08 -12.21 26.06
N ASP A 248 7.87 -13.44 26.51
CA ASP A 248 6.93 -14.38 25.88
C ASP A 248 5.49 -14.25 26.41
N THR A 249 5.23 -13.31 27.34
CA THR A 249 3.90 -13.14 27.92
C THR A 249 2.93 -12.55 26.90
N PRO A 250 1.78 -13.20 26.62
CA PRO A 250 0.77 -12.66 25.73
C PRO A 250 0.21 -11.32 26.24
N ILE A 251 0.14 -10.35 25.35
CA ILE A 251 -0.42 -9.02 25.65
C ILE A 251 -1.85 -8.96 25.16
N ILE A 252 -2.73 -8.48 26.05
CA ILE A 252 -4.13 -8.19 25.74
C ILE A 252 -4.30 -6.67 25.74
N GLU A 253 -4.79 -6.12 24.65
CA GLU A 253 -5.18 -4.71 24.60
C GLU A 253 -6.68 -4.59 24.92
N MET A 254 -7.05 -3.63 25.75
CA MET A 254 -8.44 -3.38 26.14
C MET A 254 -8.79 -1.92 25.92
N ASP A 255 -10.01 -1.68 25.39
CA ASP A 255 -10.49 -0.33 25.06
C ASP A 255 -12.01 -0.28 25.01
N THR A 256 -12.58 0.91 24.94
CA THR A 256 -14.01 1.11 24.75
C THR A 256 -14.33 1.77 23.41
N VAL A 257 -15.44 1.35 22.81
CA VAL A 257 -15.97 1.99 21.58
C VAL A 257 -17.32 2.61 21.90
N ARG A 258 -17.40 3.95 21.80
CA ARG A 258 -18.61 4.72 22.10
C ARG A 258 -19.45 4.97 20.85
N GLY A 259 -20.78 4.99 21.04
CA GLY A 259 -21.74 5.40 20.03
C GLY A 259 -21.88 6.92 19.88
N LEU A 260 -23.11 7.39 19.69
CA LEU A 260 -23.43 8.81 19.46
C LEU A 260 -23.34 9.66 20.73
N ARG A 261 -23.82 9.15 21.86
CA ARG A 261 -23.98 9.88 23.12
C ARG A 261 -23.20 9.23 24.26
N SER A 262 -22.78 10.03 25.22
CA SER A 262 -22.00 9.59 26.39
C SER A 262 -22.81 8.78 27.44
N ARG A 263 -24.13 8.73 27.35
CA ARG A 263 -25.04 8.00 28.26
C ARG A 263 -25.73 6.81 27.59
N GLU A 264 -25.23 6.35 26.46
CA GLU A 264 -25.70 5.14 25.79
C GLU A 264 -24.77 3.97 26.11
N GLN A 265 -25.22 2.79 25.75
CA GLN A 265 -24.44 1.56 25.80
C GLN A 265 -23.06 1.75 25.12
N VAL A 266 -22.07 1.08 25.65
CA VAL A 266 -20.67 1.16 25.22
C VAL A 266 -20.15 -0.25 24.94
N LEU A 267 -19.35 -0.41 23.90
CA LEU A 267 -18.68 -1.68 23.63
C LEU A 267 -17.34 -1.73 24.38
N LEU A 268 -17.15 -2.72 25.23
CA LEU A 268 -15.85 -3.14 25.70
C LEU A 268 -15.23 -4.05 24.62
N THR A 269 -14.06 -3.71 24.17
CA THR A 269 -13.29 -4.50 23.22
C THR A 269 -12.04 -5.05 23.90
N ILE A 270 -11.79 -6.33 23.72
CA ILE A 270 -10.64 -7.06 24.27
C ILE A 270 -9.92 -7.72 23.10
N MET A 271 -8.66 -7.34 22.88
CA MET A 271 -7.87 -7.76 21.73
C MET A 271 -6.68 -8.59 22.17
N PHE A 272 -6.56 -9.80 21.66
CA PHE A 272 -5.41 -10.68 21.83
C PHE A 272 -4.35 -10.37 20.77
N ASN A 273 -3.20 -9.80 21.17
CA ASN A 273 -2.18 -9.38 20.21
C ASN A 273 -1.51 -10.55 19.48
N SER A 274 -1.42 -11.70 20.13
CA SER A 274 -0.75 -12.91 19.59
C SER A 274 -1.47 -13.51 18.38
N ASN A 275 -2.81 -13.54 18.42
CA ASN A 275 -3.64 -14.20 17.41
C ASN A 275 -4.65 -13.27 16.74
N SER A 276 -4.63 -11.98 17.10
CA SER A 276 -5.52 -10.94 16.56
C SER A 276 -7.02 -11.18 16.80
N VAL A 277 -7.38 -12.03 17.76
CA VAL A 277 -8.77 -12.24 18.17
C VAL A 277 -9.28 -11.03 18.93
N MET A 278 -10.50 -10.63 18.64
CA MET A 278 -11.20 -9.56 19.33
C MET A 278 -12.52 -10.06 19.91
N LEU A 279 -12.71 -9.85 21.22
CA LEU A 279 -14.00 -10.01 21.89
C LEU A 279 -14.68 -8.65 21.97
N MET A 280 -16.00 -8.65 21.84
CA MET A 280 -16.84 -7.46 22.00
C MET A 280 -17.94 -7.74 23.01
N ILE A 281 -17.99 -6.95 24.05
CA ILE A 281 -18.97 -7.10 25.13
C ILE A 281 -19.72 -5.78 25.28
N LEU A 282 -21.03 -5.86 25.25
CA LEU A 282 -21.91 -4.70 25.40
C LEU A 282 -22.05 -4.37 26.88
N MET A 283 -21.79 -3.11 27.23
CA MET A 283 -21.98 -2.56 28.56
C MET A 283 -23.10 -1.54 28.54
N GLU A 284 -23.85 -1.44 29.63
CA GLU A 284 -24.96 -0.47 29.77
C GLU A 284 -24.44 0.97 29.80
N ASP A 285 -23.29 1.18 30.43
CA ASP A 285 -22.60 2.47 30.50
C ASP A 285 -21.08 2.31 30.62
N GLU A 286 -20.37 3.41 30.80
CA GLU A 286 -18.91 3.45 30.93
C GLU A 286 -18.46 3.63 32.41
N SER A 287 -19.19 3.03 33.34
CA SER A 287 -18.79 2.94 34.76
C SER A 287 -17.81 1.78 34.98
N MET A 288 -17.29 1.66 36.21
CA MET A 288 -16.31 0.61 36.55
C MET A 288 -17.01 -0.74 36.77
N GLU A 289 -18.20 -0.71 37.28
CA GLU A 289 -18.97 -1.87 37.73
C GLU A 289 -19.19 -2.89 36.58
N PRO A 290 -19.69 -2.52 35.38
CA PRO A 290 -19.90 -3.46 34.31
C PRO A 290 -18.61 -4.16 33.87
N VAL A 291 -17.46 -3.48 33.87
CA VAL A 291 -16.19 -4.11 33.50
C VAL A 291 -15.76 -5.15 34.53
N ILE A 292 -15.93 -4.84 35.83
CA ILE A 292 -15.64 -5.77 36.93
C ILE A 292 -16.51 -7.01 36.81
N GLU A 293 -17.82 -6.83 36.62
CA GLU A 293 -18.78 -7.94 36.47
C GLU A 293 -18.43 -8.84 35.26
N ILE A 294 -18.02 -8.24 34.12
CA ILE A 294 -17.55 -8.98 32.95
C ILE A 294 -16.33 -9.84 33.31
N PHE A 295 -15.36 -9.27 34.02
CA PHE A 295 -14.17 -10.00 34.46
C PHE A 295 -14.50 -11.13 35.42
N ASP A 296 -15.43 -10.88 36.34
CA ASP A 296 -15.87 -11.91 37.29
C ASP A 296 -16.64 -13.02 36.60
N LYS A 297 -17.51 -12.67 35.64
CA LYS A 297 -18.22 -13.64 34.79
C LYS A 297 -17.23 -14.48 33.97
N LEU A 298 -16.29 -13.86 33.26
CA LEU A 298 -15.26 -14.57 32.50
C LEU A 298 -14.40 -15.47 33.40
N THR A 299 -14.03 -15.00 34.59
CA THR A 299 -13.26 -15.79 35.55
C THR A 299 -14.04 -17.01 36.07
N ARG A 300 -15.33 -16.86 36.31
CA ARG A 300 -16.20 -17.98 36.71
C ARG A 300 -16.39 -19.01 35.60
N THR A 301 -16.63 -18.53 34.38
CA THR A 301 -16.85 -19.39 33.20
C THR A 301 -15.58 -20.17 32.82
N LEU A 302 -14.43 -19.51 32.77
CA LEU A 302 -13.18 -20.13 32.33
C LEU A 302 -12.44 -20.88 33.46
N GLY A 303 -12.71 -20.52 34.68
CA GLY A 303 -11.88 -20.86 35.84
C GLY A 303 -10.59 -20.03 35.89
N ILE A 304 -10.09 -19.77 37.09
CA ILE A 304 -8.98 -18.83 37.31
C ILE A 304 -7.68 -19.23 36.61
N ARG A 305 -7.40 -20.55 36.49
CA ARG A 305 -6.17 -21.04 35.83
C ARG A 305 -6.19 -20.73 34.33
N ARG A 306 -7.30 -20.99 33.64
CA ARG A 306 -7.48 -20.70 32.22
C ARG A 306 -7.53 -19.18 31.99
N PHE A 307 -8.21 -18.42 32.89
CA PHE A 307 -8.23 -16.97 32.82
C PHE A 307 -6.82 -16.38 32.86
N ARG A 308 -5.97 -16.78 33.80
CA ARG A 308 -4.56 -16.34 33.89
C ARG A 308 -3.77 -16.64 32.63
N LYS A 309 -3.99 -17.80 32.03
CA LYS A 309 -3.32 -18.20 30.79
C LYS A 309 -3.73 -17.34 29.59
N LEU A 310 -5.02 -16.99 29.51
CA LEU A 310 -5.57 -16.23 28.39
C LEU A 310 -5.38 -14.72 28.56
N PHE A 311 -5.43 -14.23 29.80
CA PHE A 311 -5.36 -12.79 30.14
C PHE A 311 -4.21 -12.49 31.11
N PRO A 312 -2.96 -12.88 30.82
CA PRO A 312 -1.86 -12.72 31.76
C PRO A 312 -1.52 -11.23 32.00
N VAL A 313 -1.51 -10.43 30.95
CA VAL A 313 -1.21 -8.99 30.97
C VAL A 313 -2.21 -8.23 30.12
N ILE A 314 -2.79 -7.18 30.69
CA ILE A 314 -3.73 -6.31 30.02
C ILE A 314 -3.19 -4.89 29.96
N LEU A 315 -3.15 -4.32 28.76
CA LEU A 315 -2.81 -2.93 28.51
C LEU A 315 -4.07 -2.15 28.12
N THR A 316 -4.40 -1.11 28.89
CA THR A 316 -5.60 -0.28 28.65
C THR A 316 -5.27 1.21 28.63
N ASP A 317 -6.26 2.04 28.27
CA ASP A 317 -6.15 3.49 28.42
C ASP A 317 -6.52 3.94 29.84
N ASN A 318 -6.55 5.26 30.05
CA ASN A 318 -6.97 5.85 31.31
C ASN A 318 -8.49 6.10 31.36
N GLY A 319 -9.28 5.29 30.66
CA GLY A 319 -10.73 5.37 30.64
C GLY A 319 -11.34 5.26 32.03
N ARG A 320 -12.50 5.94 32.23
CA ARG A 320 -13.18 5.97 33.54
C ARG A 320 -13.49 4.57 34.07
N CYS A 321 -13.91 3.67 33.18
CA CYS A 321 -14.29 2.30 33.51
C CYS A 321 -13.13 1.39 33.96
N PHE A 322 -11.89 1.79 33.72
CA PHE A 322 -10.70 0.99 34.05
C PHE A 322 -9.95 1.45 35.32
N LYS A 323 -10.47 2.45 36.04
CA LYS A 323 -9.74 3.06 37.18
C LYS A 323 -9.66 2.17 38.42
N ASN A 324 -10.50 1.16 38.55
CA ASN A 324 -10.42 0.22 39.67
C ASN A 324 -9.50 -0.96 39.32
N ALA A 325 -8.18 -0.70 39.22
CA ALA A 325 -7.20 -1.69 38.85
C ALA A 325 -7.23 -2.94 39.75
N LEU A 326 -7.38 -2.75 41.06
CA LEU A 326 -7.37 -3.86 42.01
C LEU A 326 -8.54 -4.82 41.79
N ALA A 327 -9.74 -4.32 41.56
CA ALA A 327 -10.90 -5.17 41.27
C ALA A 327 -10.78 -5.90 39.92
N LEU A 328 -10.01 -5.36 38.97
CA LEU A 328 -9.74 -6.04 37.71
C LEU A 328 -8.62 -7.08 37.83
N GLU A 329 -7.59 -6.81 38.63
CA GLU A 329 -6.47 -7.72 38.84
C GLU A 329 -6.79 -8.89 39.77
N TYR A 330 -7.65 -8.68 40.74
CA TYR A 330 -7.97 -9.68 41.78
C TYR A 330 -9.43 -10.11 41.69
N THR A 331 -9.68 -11.35 42.02
CA THR A 331 -11.05 -11.86 42.23
C THR A 331 -11.61 -11.37 43.57
N PRO A 332 -12.94 -11.41 43.78
CA PRO A 332 -13.52 -11.11 45.09
C PRO A 332 -12.96 -11.98 46.26
N LYS A 333 -12.39 -13.14 45.94
CA LYS A 333 -11.71 -14.03 46.91
C LYS A 333 -10.26 -13.69 47.15
N GLY A 334 -9.73 -12.57 46.60
CA GLY A 334 -8.34 -12.13 46.78
C GLY A 334 -7.31 -12.84 45.89
N SER A 335 -7.71 -13.71 44.97
CA SER A 335 -6.76 -14.37 44.06
C SER A 335 -6.45 -13.50 42.86
N GLN A 336 -5.18 -13.25 42.60
CA GLN A 336 -4.76 -12.49 41.41
C GLN A 336 -5.15 -13.26 40.12
N ARG A 337 -5.80 -12.60 39.16
CA ARG A 337 -6.21 -13.20 37.87
C ARG A 337 -5.49 -12.63 36.67
N THR A 338 -4.99 -11.40 36.72
CA THR A 338 -4.28 -10.73 35.62
C THR A 338 -3.35 -9.64 36.18
N LYS A 339 -2.56 -9.02 35.33
CA LYS A 339 -1.80 -7.81 35.62
C LYS A 339 -2.22 -6.71 34.67
N LEU A 340 -2.54 -5.54 35.21
CA LEU A 340 -3.09 -4.41 34.44
C LEU A 340 -2.08 -3.28 34.34
N PHE A 341 -1.93 -2.73 33.13
CA PHE A 341 -1.10 -1.55 32.88
C PHE A 341 -1.88 -0.49 32.08
N TYR A 342 -1.46 0.76 32.23
CA TYR A 342 -2.11 1.90 31.59
C TYR A 342 -1.17 2.57 30.58
N CYS A 343 -1.71 2.83 29.39
CA CYS A 343 -1.04 3.69 28.40
C CYS A 343 -0.91 5.12 28.92
N ASP A 344 0.00 5.85 28.33
CA ASP A 344 0.09 7.28 28.58
C ASP A 344 -1.11 8.01 27.99
N PRO A 345 -1.50 9.16 28.57
CA PRO A 345 -2.62 9.94 28.05
C PRO A 345 -2.39 10.33 26.59
N GLN A 346 -3.40 10.12 25.75
CA GLN A 346 -3.38 10.40 24.30
C GLN A 346 -2.34 9.62 23.49
N ALA A 347 -1.70 8.62 24.07
CA ALA A 347 -0.71 7.78 23.41
C ALA A 347 -1.34 6.56 22.71
N SER A 348 -2.21 6.81 21.74
CA SER A 348 -2.92 5.75 21.00
C SER A 348 -1.98 4.76 20.29
N TRP A 349 -0.77 5.22 19.93
CA TRP A 349 0.25 4.35 19.33
C TRP A 349 0.77 3.25 20.25
N GLN A 350 0.49 3.31 21.56
CA GLN A 350 0.85 2.27 22.52
C GLN A 350 -0.09 1.05 22.47
N LYS A 351 -1.29 1.20 21.84
CA LYS A 351 -2.27 0.13 21.59
C LYS A 351 -2.60 -0.01 20.08
N PRO A 352 -1.63 -0.30 19.22
CA PRO A 352 -1.84 -0.24 17.77
C PRO A 352 -2.75 -1.34 17.22
N HIS A 353 -2.82 -2.48 17.89
CA HIS A 353 -3.57 -3.64 17.39
C HIS A 353 -5.07 -3.45 17.55
N ILE A 354 -5.52 -3.02 18.73
CA ILE A 354 -6.93 -2.78 18.98
C ILE A 354 -7.46 -1.60 18.17
N GLU A 355 -6.69 -0.52 18.02
CA GLU A 355 -7.07 0.63 17.19
C GLU A 355 -7.31 0.26 15.73
N LYS A 356 -6.42 -0.59 15.18
CA LYS A 356 -6.60 -1.08 13.81
C LYS A 356 -7.87 -1.93 13.67
N ASN A 357 -8.22 -2.72 14.67
CA ASN A 357 -9.45 -3.52 14.65
C ASN A 357 -10.71 -2.69 14.87
N HIS A 358 -10.63 -1.57 15.59
CA HIS A 358 -11.73 -0.62 15.69
C HIS A 358 -12.16 -0.04 14.34
N GLU A 359 -11.25 0.01 13.34
CA GLU A 359 -11.64 0.37 11.97
C GLU A 359 -12.69 -0.60 11.39
N PHE A 360 -12.57 -1.91 11.66
CA PHE A 360 -13.56 -2.90 11.19
C PHE A 360 -14.91 -2.71 11.88
N ILE A 361 -14.91 -2.43 13.19
CA ILE A 361 -16.15 -2.07 13.91
C ILE A 361 -16.80 -0.86 13.25
N ARG A 362 -16.00 0.18 12.91
CA ARG A 362 -16.49 1.41 12.31
C ARG A 362 -17.00 1.25 10.86
N TYR A 363 -16.74 0.14 10.22
CA TYR A 363 -17.33 -0.19 8.93
C TYR A 363 -18.80 -0.61 9.06
N VAL A 364 -19.15 -1.25 10.15
CA VAL A 364 -20.53 -1.71 10.46
C VAL A 364 -21.25 -0.68 11.31
N LEU A 365 -20.59 -0.15 12.34
CA LEU A 365 -21.07 0.86 13.27
C LEU A 365 -20.28 2.18 13.11
N PRO A 366 -20.60 3.03 12.13
CA PRO A 366 -19.91 4.30 11.89
C PRO A 366 -19.90 5.20 13.14
N LYS A 367 -18.98 6.16 13.18
CA LYS A 367 -18.98 7.20 14.22
C LYS A 367 -20.32 7.94 14.21
N LYS A 368 -20.85 8.24 15.37
CA LYS A 368 -22.18 8.88 15.59
C LYS A 368 -23.38 7.95 15.36
N THR A 369 -23.19 6.64 15.25
CA THR A 369 -24.29 5.68 15.33
C THR A 369 -24.68 5.50 16.79
N SER A 370 -26.00 5.51 17.09
CA SER A 370 -26.51 5.19 18.43
C SER A 370 -26.39 3.68 18.70
N PHE A 371 -25.99 3.33 19.91
CA PHE A 371 -25.91 1.93 20.37
C PHE A 371 -27.13 1.51 21.19
N LYS A 372 -28.14 2.37 21.33
CA LYS A 372 -29.31 2.11 22.17
C LYS A 372 -30.05 0.79 21.88
N ASN A 373 -30.08 0.40 20.60
CA ASN A 373 -30.77 -0.82 20.17
C ASN A 373 -29.81 -1.99 19.89
N LEU A 374 -28.53 -1.81 20.21
CA LEU A 374 -27.52 -2.85 20.01
C LEU A 374 -27.69 -3.93 21.08
N THR A 375 -27.63 -5.17 20.69
CA THR A 375 -27.69 -6.34 21.58
C THR A 375 -26.32 -7.01 21.71
N GLN A 376 -26.13 -7.81 22.76
CA GLN A 376 -24.90 -8.62 22.87
C GLN A 376 -24.75 -9.59 21.71
N ASN A 377 -25.87 -10.10 21.17
CA ASN A 377 -25.82 -10.97 20.00
C ASN A 377 -25.28 -10.25 18.76
N ASP A 378 -25.66 -9.01 18.52
CA ASP A 378 -25.11 -8.18 17.44
C ASP A 378 -23.61 -7.97 17.60
N CYS A 379 -23.14 -7.79 18.83
CA CYS A 379 -21.71 -7.67 19.14
C CYS A 379 -20.97 -8.98 18.84
N ASN A 380 -21.55 -10.13 19.19
CA ASN A 380 -21.00 -11.44 18.91
C ASN A 380 -20.92 -11.70 17.40
N ILE A 381 -21.99 -11.41 16.65
CA ILE A 381 -22.03 -11.52 15.20
C ILE A 381 -20.88 -10.69 14.57
N LEU A 382 -20.81 -9.41 14.95
CA LEU A 382 -19.78 -8.51 14.42
C LEU A 382 -18.37 -9.00 14.77
N ALA A 383 -18.14 -9.46 16.00
CA ALA A 383 -16.85 -10.03 16.42
C ALA A 383 -16.48 -11.26 15.59
N ASN A 384 -17.42 -12.16 15.32
CA ASN A 384 -17.19 -13.38 14.55
C ASN A 384 -16.85 -13.09 13.09
N HIS A 385 -17.53 -12.12 12.46
CA HIS A 385 -17.15 -11.66 11.12
C HIS A 385 -15.73 -11.07 11.08
N ILE A 386 -15.35 -10.25 12.07
CA ILE A 386 -14.00 -9.69 12.17
C ILE A 386 -12.95 -10.78 12.44
N ASN A 387 -13.25 -11.73 13.32
CA ASN A 387 -12.35 -12.82 13.67
C ASN A 387 -12.19 -13.87 12.55
N SER A 388 -13.09 -13.89 11.58
CA SER A 388 -13.01 -14.77 10.41
C SER A 388 -12.26 -14.15 9.23
N LEU A 389 -11.83 -12.88 9.32
CA LEU A 389 -10.98 -12.25 8.29
C LEU A 389 -9.56 -12.80 8.29
N CYS A 390 -9.03 -13.14 7.14
CA CYS A 390 -7.62 -13.48 6.98
C CYS A 390 -6.70 -12.31 7.33
N ARG A 391 -5.56 -12.61 7.96
CA ARG A 391 -4.56 -11.63 8.38
C ARG A 391 -3.18 -12.01 7.85
N ASP A 392 -2.48 -11.08 7.22
CA ASP A 392 -1.11 -11.27 6.73
C ASP A 392 -0.17 -11.69 7.87
N LYS A 393 -0.31 -11.09 9.07
CA LYS A 393 0.45 -11.44 10.26
C LYS A 393 0.27 -12.89 10.73
N LEU A 394 -0.84 -13.53 10.36
CA LEU A 394 -1.15 -14.92 10.70
C LEU A 394 -0.92 -15.85 9.50
N ASN A 395 -0.04 -15.48 8.58
CA ASN A 395 0.22 -16.23 7.34
C ASN A 395 -1.09 -16.51 6.56
N ASN A 396 -1.91 -15.47 6.40
CA ASN A 396 -3.21 -15.53 5.73
C ASN A 396 -4.25 -16.44 6.40
N LYS A 397 -4.04 -16.83 7.67
CA LYS A 397 -5.07 -17.49 8.48
C LYS A 397 -5.94 -16.44 9.17
N CYS A 398 -7.15 -16.83 9.55
CA CYS A 398 -8.04 -15.95 10.33
C CYS A 398 -7.79 -16.10 11.84
N PRO A 399 -8.08 -15.06 12.65
CA PRO A 399 -7.98 -15.09 14.10
C PRO A 399 -8.73 -16.25 14.75
N PHE A 400 -9.93 -16.58 14.27
CA PHE A 400 -10.68 -17.73 14.77
C PHE A 400 -9.88 -19.02 14.69
N LYS A 401 -9.30 -19.35 13.51
CA LYS A 401 -8.47 -20.55 13.35
C LYS A 401 -7.22 -20.52 14.21
N ALA A 402 -6.64 -19.33 14.48
CA ALA A 402 -5.52 -19.22 15.41
C ALA A 402 -5.95 -19.47 16.87
N MET A 403 -7.17 -19.09 17.26
CA MET A 403 -7.68 -19.30 18.61
C MET A 403 -8.01 -20.78 18.89
N THR A 404 -8.45 -21.55 17.88
CA THR A 404 -8.73 -23.00 18.04
C THR A 404 -7.48 -23.81 18.43
N PHE A 405 -6.27 -23.30 18.20
CA PHE A 405 -5.03 -23.94 18.71
C PHE A 405 -4.76 -23.62 20.18
N MET A 406 -5.41 -22.60 20.75
CA MET A 406 -5.16 -22.13 22.12
C MET A 406 -6.28 -22.53 23.09
N CYS A 407 -7.47 -22.74 22.58
CA CYS A 407 -8.68 -22.99 23.37
C CYS A 407 -9.46 -24.17 22.83
N ASP A 408 -10.02 -24.95 23.72
CA ASP A 408 -10.95 -26.01 23.42
C ASP A 408 -12.26 -25.44 22.87
N GLU A 409 -13.01 -26.23 22.11
CA GLU A 409 -14.29 -25.84 21.51
C GLU A 409 -15.32 -25.39 22.56
N GLU A 410 -15.31 -26.02 23.72
CA GLU A 410 -16.15 -25.64 24.86
C GLU A 410 -15.92 -24.17 25.27
N ILE A 411 -14.68 -23.72 25.31
CA ILE A 411 -14.35 -22.31 25.64
C ILE A 411 -14.85 -21.38 24.55
N LEU A 412 -14.65 -21.75 23.28
CA LEU A 412 -15.12 -20.95 22.15
C LEU A 412 -16.66 -20.77 22.20
N ASN A 413 -17.38 -21.83 22.51
CA ASN A 413 -18.83 -21.77 22.67
C ASN A 413 -19.25 -20.88 23.85
N HIS A 414 -18.54 -20.95 24.98
CA HIS A 414 -18.82 -20.09 26.15
C HIS A 414 -18.65 -18.59 25.88
N ILE A 415 -17.72 -18.23 25.00
CA ILE A 415 -17.51 -16.85 24.57
C ILE A 415 -18.26 -16.49 23.27
N ASN A 416 -19.17 -17.35 22.82
CA ASN A 416 -19.97 -17.21 21.60
C ASN A 416 -19.12 -16.94 20.35
N MET A 417 -17.99 -17.62 20.23
CA MET A 417 -17.08 -17.49 19.10
C MET A 417 -17.29 -18.65 18.13
N TYR A 418 -17.63 -18.35 16.89
CA TYR A 418 -17.81 -19.32 15.81
C TYR A 418 -17.23 -18.81 14.49
N TYR A 419 -16.94 -19.74 13.61
CA TYR A 419 -16.36 -19.45 12.30
C TYR A 419 -17.43 -18.99 11.31
N ILE A 420 -17.09 -17.98 10.53
CA ILE A 420 -17.88 -17.54 9.37
C ILE A 420 -17.10 -17.93 8.12
N GLU A 421 -17.77 -18.62 7.20
CA GLU A 421 -17.17 -18.98 5.92
C GLU A 421 -16.70 -17.74 5.15
N PRO A 422 -15.59 -17.81 4.40
CA PRO A 422 -14.98 -16.65 3.77
C PRO A 422 -15.94 -15.80 2.95
N ASP A 423 -16.77 -16.43 2.13
CA ASP A 423 -17.68 -15.72 1.22
C ASP A 423 -18.88 -15.11 1.95
N GLN A 424 -19.16 -15.58 3.17
CA GLN A 424 -20.22 -15.07 4.03
C GLN A 424 -19.76 -13.93 4.92
N VAL A 425 -18.46 -13.65 5.00
CA VAL A 425 -17.95 -12.54 5.80
C VAL A 425 -18.49 -11.23 5.28
N GLN A 426 -19.18 -10.49 6.15
CA GLN A 426 -19.79 -9.21 5.83
C GLN A 426 -19.33 -8.14 6.80
N LEU A 427 -18.85 -6.99 6.28
CA LEU A 427 -18.39 -5.86 7.06
C LEU A 427 -18.97 -4.55 6.52
N ASN A 428 -20.26 -4.47 6.38
CA ASN A 428 -20.96 -3.25 5.99
C ASN A 428 -22.15 -3.01 6.94
N GLN A 429 -22.78 -1.85 6.85
CA GLN A 429 -23.89 -1.46 7.73
C GLN A 429 -25.15 -2.34 7.63
N LYS A 430 -25.20 -3.27 6.67
CA LYS A 430 -26.33 -4.20 6.50
C LYS A 430 -26.20 -5.43 7.40
N LEU A 431 -25.03 -5.67 8.00
CA LEU A 431 -24.76 -6.85 8.81
C LEU A 431 -25.71 -6.96 10.04
N LEU A 432 -26.04 -5.84 10.65
CA LEU A 432 -26.83 -5.78 11.89
C LEU A 432 -28.25 -5.17 11.65
N LYS A 433 -28.78 -5.31 10.44
CA LYS A 433 -30.13 -4.85 10.07
C LYS A 433 -31.10 -5.99 9.95
#